data_0144b1ad2e7db946f1732f383c3377d1
#
_entry.id   0144b1ad2e7db946f1732f383c3377d1
#
_cell.length_a   1.000
_cell.length_b   1.000
_cell.length_c   1.000
_cell.angle_alpha   90.00
_cell.angle_beta   90.00
_cell.angle_gamma   90.00
#
_symmetry.space_group_name_H-M   'P 1'
#
loop_
_entity.id
_entity.type
_entity.pdbx_description
1 polymer ?
#
loop_
_entity_poly.entity_id
_entity_poly.type
_entity_poly.pdbx_seq_one_letter_code
_entity_poly.pdbx_strand_id
1 'polypeptide(L)'
;MIEGLKTRKYDIAFCSKMGNEPSIEFIPVAKQDLVLIVPNQHPLSTRNEIDLADTLPYPHVGFSKRSGIRPTIDKLFLECGGMPQMAYEVEEDQAVAGLVAAGFGIAVVPHMPILAYMPVQIIRIARPTWERIFYMCTLKDVYQAPVINEFKGYVRQKAKILLKT
;
A
#
# COMPACT_ATOMS: atom_id res chain seq x y z
N MET A 1 9.05 13.42 -5.70
CA MET A 1 8.64 14.12 -4.45
C MET A 1 9.85 14.60 -3.64
N ILE A 2 10.78 13.75 -3.28
CA ILE A 2 11.99 14.13 -2.50
C ILE A 2 12.81 15.23 -3.18
N GLU A 3 13.02 15.14 -4.49
CA GLU A 3 13.70 16.19 -5.24
C GLU A 3 12.99 17.55 -5.17
N GLY A 4 11.66 17.56 -5.18
CA GLY A 4 10.88 18.79 -5.00
C GLY A 4 11.03 19.43 -3.62
N LEU A 5 11.27 18.63 -2.56
CA LEU A 5 11.65 19.16 -1.25
C LEU A 5 13.05 19.77 -1.28
N LYS A 6 14.03 19.07 -1.87
CA LYS A 6 15.43 19.56 -1.97
C LYS A 6 15.53 20.86 -2.75
N THR A 7 14.76 21.00 -3.82
CA THR A 7 14.70 22.21 -4.65
C THR A 7 13.73 23.27 -4.11
N ARG A 8 13.12 23.06 -2.93
CA ARG A 8 12.13 23.95 -2.32
C ARG A 8 10.92 24.27 -3.20
N LYS A 9 10.58 23.33 -4.11
CA LYS A 9 9.32 23.37 -4.87
C LYS A 9 8.13 23.04 -3.96
N TYR A 10 8.38 22.23 -2.92
CA TYR A 10 7.43 21.85 -1.88
C TYR A 10 8.07 22.05 -0.50
N ASP A 11 7.30 22.47 0.49
CA ASP A 11 7.72 22.51 1.90
C ASP A 11 7.47 21.18 2.59
N ILE A 12 6.40 20.46 2.19
CA ILE A 12 5.98 19.17 2.75
C ILE A 12 5.68 18.22 1.60
N ALA A 13 6.03 16.96 1.79
CA ALA A 13 5.60 15.85 0.92
C ALA A 13 5.15 14.67 1.77
N PHE A 14 4.23 13.86 1.22
CA PHE A 14 3.83 12.59 1.82
C PHE A 14 4.27 11.45 0.92
N CYS A 15 5.12 10.55 1.42
CA CYS A 15 5.63 9.43 0.64
C CYS A 15 6.08 8.27 1.53
N SER A 16 6.32 7.12 0.92
CA SER A 16 7.06 6.04 1.56
C SER A 16 8.55 6.36 1.58
N LYS A 17 9.25 5.94 2.63
CA LYS A 17 10.69 6.10 2.73
C LYS A 17 11.38 5.18 1.72
N MET A 18 12.15 5.77 0.83
CA MET A 18 12.98 5.07 -0.15
C MET A 18 14.44 5.49 0.06
N GLY A 19 15.25 4.56 0.52
CA GLY A 19 16.68 4.81 0.75
C GLY A 19 16.99 5.69 1.97
N ASN A 20 18.25 6.13 2.07
CA ASN A 20 18.72 7.03 3.11
C ASN A 20 18.86 8.44 2.55
N GLU A 21 18.07 9.37 3.06
CA GLU A 21 18.03 10.79 2.67
C GLU A 21 18.36 11.65 3.90
N PRO A 22 19.65 11.93 4.18
CA PRO A 22 20.06 12.59 5.42
C PRO A 22 19.46 13.99 5.61
N SER A 23 19.21 14.71 4.50
CA SER A 23 18.64 16.06 4.49
C SER A 23 17.13 16.11 4.73
N ILE A 24 16.46 14.96 4.79
CA ILE A 24 15.01 14.88 4.95
C ILE A 24 14.66 14.36 6.34
N GLU A 25 13.74 15.04 7.01
CA GLU A 25 13.05 14.55 8.19
C GLU A 25 11.87 13.67 7.74
N PHE A 26 11.82 12.42 8.20
CA PHE A 26 10.73 11.49 7.94
C PHE A 26 9.92 11.29 9.22
N ILE A 27 8.68 11.74 9.24
CA ILE A 27 7.75 11.60 10.37
C ILE A 27 6.69 10.58 9.95
N PRO A 28 6.59 9.41 10.61
CA PRO A 28 5.57 8.41 10.26
C PRO A 28 4.18 8.97 10.54
N VAL A 29 3.25 8.78 9.59
CA VAL A 29 1.89 9.35 9.68
C VAL A 29 0.78 8.35 9.49
N ALA A 30 1.01 7.28 8.73
CA ALA A 30 0.03 6.23 8.51
C ALA A 30 0.72 4.91 8.16
N LYS A 31 0.01 3.83 8.43
CA LYS A 31 0.35 2.48 7.96
C LYS A 31 -0.62 2.06 6.88
N GLN A 32 -0.15 1.20 5.99
CA GLN A 32 -0.97 0.56 4.98
C GLN A 32 -0.53 -0.89 4.84
N ASP A 33 -1.47 -1.80 5.03
CA ASP A 33 -1.25 -3.22 4.85
C ASP A 33 -1.62 -3.64 3.42
N LEU A 34 -1.06 -4.76 2.98
CA LEU A 34 -1.56 -5.49 1.82
C LEU A 34 -2.53 -6.56 2.30
N VAL A 35 -3.61 -6.71 1.54
CA VAL A 35 -4.63 -7.72 1.77
C VAL A 35 -4.86 -8.52 0.49
N LEU A 36 -5.30 -9.76 0.65
CA LEU A 36 -5.88 -10.51 -0.45
C LEU A 36 -7.36 -10.15 -0.57
N ILE A 37 -7.80 -9.90 -1.78
CA ILE A 37 -9.23 -9.80 -2.09
C ILE A 37 -9.65 -10.92 -3.03
N VAL A 38 -10.79 -11.51 -2.75
CA VAL A 38 -11.38 -12.60 -3.54
C VAL A 38 -12.86 -12.32 -3.78
N PRO A 39 -13.46 -12.86 -4.85
CA PRO A 39 -14.92 -12.82 -5.04
C PRO A 39 -15.65 -13.46 -3.86
N ASN A 40 -16.85 -13.00 -3.54
CA ASN A 40 -17.64 -13.53 -2.42
C ASN A 40 -17.89 -15.05 -2.49
N GLN A 41 -17.94 -15.62 -3.69
CA GLN A 41 -18.18 -17.06 -3.91
C GLN A 41 -16.89 -17.86 -4.13
N HIS A 42 -15.72 -17.24 -3.94
CA HIS A 42 -14.44 -17.92 -4.13
C HIS A 42 -14.18 -18.96 -3.02
N PRO A 43 -13.51 -20.11 -3.29
CA PRO A 43 -13.19 -21.11 -2.25
C PRO A 43 -12.46 -20.57 -1.04
N LEU A 44 -11.69 -19.49 -1.20
CA LEU A 44 -10.96 -18.84 -0.11
C LEU A 44 -11.82 -17.83 0.68
N SER A 45 -13.03 -17.51 0.24
CA SER A 45 -13.85 -16.42 0.83
C SER A 45 -14.22 -16.61 2.30
N THR A 46 -14.17 -17.84 2.80
CA THR A 46 -14.47 -18.16 4.21
C THR A 46 -13.26 -18.00 5.14
N ARG A 47 -12.08 -17.72 4.59
CA ARG A 47 -10.86 -17.53 5.37
C ARG A 47 -10.73 -16.10 5.85
N ASN A 48 -10.32 -15.91 7.10
CA ASN A 48 -9.97 -14.59 7.65
C ASN A 48 -8.49 -14.25 7.42
N GLU A 49 -7.67 -15.28 7.22
CA GLU A 49 -6.23 -15.18 7.10
C GLU A 49 -5.68 -16.27 6.16
N ILE A 50 -4.63 -15.95 5.41
CA ILE A 50 -4.02 -16.85 4.43
C ILE A 50 -2.52 -16.60 4.32
N ASP A 51 -1.76 -17.65 4.06
CA ASP A 51 -0.39 -17.53 3.57
C ASP A 51 -0.43 -17.20 2.07
N LEU A 52 0.38 -16.27 1.63
CA LEU A 52 0.38 -15.83 0.24
C LEU A 52 0.72 -16.97 -0.74
N ALA A 53 1.55 -17.94 -0.30
CA ALA A 53 1.85 -19.13 -1.08
C ALA A 53 0.60 -19.95 -1.47
N ASP A 54 -0.41 -19.98 -0.60
CA ASP A 54 -1.66 -20.72 -0.86
C ASP A 54 -2.50 -20.09 -1.98
N THR A 55 -2.16 -18.89 -2.40
CA THR A 55 -2.88 -18.18 -3.47
C THR A 55 -2.31 -18.48 -4.87
N LEU A 56 -1.08 -19.01 -4.96
CA LEU A 56 -0.39 -19.28 -6.22
C LEU A 56 -1.17 -20.14 -7.23
N PRO A 57 -2.00 -21.14 -6.80
CA PRO A 57 -2.77 -21.96 -7.73
C PRO A 57 -3.91 -21.21 -8.45
N TYR A 58 -4.27 -20.01 -8.01
CA TYR A 58 -5.42 -19.27 -8.54
C TYR A 58 -4.97 -18.20 -9.54
N PRO A 59 -5.82 -17.83 -10.53
CA PRO A 59 -5.53 -16.72 -11.42
C PRO A 59 -5.59 -15.40 -10.67
N HIS A 60 -4.60 -14.52 -10.91
CA HIS A 60 -4.50 -13.21 -10.26
C HIS A 60 -4.82 -12.08 -11.23
N VAL A 61 -5.50 -11.08 -10.71
CA VAL A 61 -5.56 -9.73 -11.27
C VAL A 61 -4.47 -8.92 -10.59
N GLY A 62 -3.51 -8.41 -11.33
CA GLY A 62 -2.36 -7.71 -10.77
C GLY A 62 -2.23 -6.28 -11.27
N PHE A 63 -1.29 -5.58 -10.67
CA PHE A 63 -0.89 -4.26 -11.13
C PHE A 63 0.05 -4.36 -12.33
N SER A 64 -0.06 -3.41 -13.25
CA SER A 64 0.88 -3.29 -14.37
C SER A 64 2.30 -3.01 -13.88
N LYS A 65 3.30 -3.28 -14.71
CA LYS A 65 4.73 -3.02 -14.39
C LYS A 65 5.04 -1.54 -14.12
N ARG A 66 4.16 -0.63 -14.51
CA ARG A 66 4.29 0.82 -14.27
C ARG A 66 3.81 1.23 -12.88
N SER A 67 3.06 0.40 -12.20
CA SER A 67 2.58 0.68 -10.84
C SER A 67 3.70 0.60 -9.82
N GLY A 68 3.81 1.62 -8.95
CA GLY A 68 4.83 1.68 -7.91
C GLY A 68 4.71 0.59 -6.82
N ILE A 69 3.54 -0.06 -6.70
CA ILE A 69 3.33 -1.15 -5.73
C ILE A 69 3.74 -2.52 -6.30
N ARG A 70 3.76 -2.68 -7.64
CA ARG A 70 4.03 -3.94 -8.31
C ARG A 70 5.35 -4.59 -7.86
N PRO A 71 6.49 -3.88 -7.79
CA PRO A 71 7.75 -4.50 -7.35
C PRO A 71 7.69 -5.06 -5.93
N THR A 72 6.91 -4.42 -5.05
CA THR A 72 6.71 -4.88 -3.68
C THR A 72 5.92 -6.19 -3.66
N ILE A 73 4.82 -6.27 -4.39
CA ILE A 73 3.98 -7.47 -4.48
C ILE A 73 4.76 -8.62 -5.10
N ASP A 74 5.50 -8.37 -6.20
CA ASP A 74 6.33 -9.37 -6.85
C ASP A 74 7.38 -9.95 -5.88
N LYS A 75 8.02 -9.08 -5.08
CA LYS A 75 8.98 -9.51 -4.06
C LYS A 75 8.34 -10.43 -3.02
N LEU A 76 7.13 -10.11 -2.54
CA LEU A 76 6.41 -10.95 -1.59
C LEU A 76 6.09 -12.33 -2.15
N PHE A 77 5.69 -12.41 -3.43
CA PHE A 77 5.46 -13.68 -4.09
C PHE A 77 6.74 -14.49 -4.26
N LEU A 78 7.85 -13.85 -4.62
CA LEU A 78 9.17 -14.53 -4.70
C LEU A 78 9.60 -15.07 -3.34
N GLU A 79 9.36 -14.35 -2.24
CA GLU A 79 9.62 -14.82 -0.88
C GLU A 79 8.76 -16.04 -0.50
N CYS A 80 7.60 -16.21 -1.14
CA CYS A 80 6.73 -17.39 -0.98
C CYS A 80 7.14 -18.59 -1.85
N GLY A 81 8.18 -18.43 -2.67
CA GLY A 81 8.70 -19.50 -3.52
C GLY A 81 8.05 -19.62 -4.90
N GLY A 82 7.31 -18.61 -5.38
CA GLY A 82 6.71 -18.64 -6.71
C GLY A 82 6.20 -17.28 -7.18
N MET A 83 5.71 -17.25 -8.42
CA MET A 83 5.01 -16.10 -8.99
C MET A 83 3.60 -16.53 -9.36
N PRO A 84 2.59 -15.70 -9.12
CA PRO A 84 1.21 -16.01 -9.46
C PRO A 84 0.99 -16.00 -10.96
N GLN A 85 0.03 -16.78 -11.43
CA GLN A 85 -0.44 -16.69 -12.81
C GLN A 85 -1.24 -15.39 -12.99
N MET A 86 -0.65 -14.39 -13.66
CA MET A 86 -1.33 -13.14 -13.97
C MET A 86 -2.31 -13.36 -15.10
N ALA A 87 -3.61 -13.29 -14.81
CA ALA A 87 -4.68 -13.33 -15.81
C ALA A 87 -4.93 -11.96 -16.43
N TYR A 88 -4.86 -10.90 -15.61
CA TYR A 88 -5.06 -9.51 -16.03
C TYR A 88 -4.10 -8.59 -15.30
N GLU A 89 -3.71 -7.51 -15.98
CA GLU A 89 -2.89 -6.44 -15.40
C GLU A 89 -3.55 -5.08 -15.66
N VAL A 90 -3.72 -4.27 -14.61
CA VAL A 90 -4.30 -2.93 -14.66
C VAL A 90 -3.50 -1.95 -13.82
N GLU A 91 -3.74 -0.66 -13.97
CA GLU A 91 -2.93 0.37 -13.30
C GLU A 91 -3.56 0.84 -11.96
N GLU A 92 -4.87 0.88 -11.89
CA GLU A 92 -5.62 1.51 -10.80
C GLU A 92 -6.13 0.48 -9.77
N ASP A 93 -5.96 0.78 -8.49
CA ASP A 93 -6.41 -0.08 -7.38
C ASP A 93 -7.89 -0.46 -7.49
N GLN A 94 -8.75 0.51 -7.86
CA GLN A 94 -10.19 0.29 -7.98
C GLN A 94 -10.54 -0.61 -9.18
N ALA A 95 -9.76 -0.52 -10.26
CA ALA A 95 -9.95 -1.40 -11.42
C ALA A 95 -9.56 -2.84 -11.09
N VAL A 96 -8.46 -3.06 -10.33
CA VAL A 96 -8.10 -4.38 -9.79
C VAL A 96 -9.28 -4.95 -8.99
N ALA A 97 -9.78 -4.17 -8.02
CA ALA A 97 -10.86 -4.62 -7.14
C ALA A 97 -12.17 -4.87 -7.90
N GLY A 98 -12.49 -4.06 -8.92
CA GLY A 98 -13.66 -4.26 -9.80
C GLY A 98 -13.59 -5.55 -10.59
N LEU A 99 -12.43 -5.90 -11.15
CA LEU A 99 -12.23 -7.17 -11.86
C LEU A 99 -12.35 -8.38 -10.92
N VAL A 100 -11.80 -8.26 -9.70
CA VAL A 100 -11.98 -9.32 -8.68
C VAL A 100 -13.46 -9.47 -8.32
N ALA A 101 -14.18 -8.39 -8.08
CA ALA A 101 -15.61 -8.41 -7.80
C ALA A 101 -16.43 -9.07 -8.92
N ALA A 102 -15.99 -8.91 -10.17
CA ALA A 102 -16.59 -9.54 -11.36
C ALA A 102 -16.15 -11.00 -11.58
N GLY A 103 -15.29 -11.55 -10.72
CA GLY A 103 -14.89 -12.96 -10.77
C GLY A 103 -13.75 -13.29 -11.73
N PHE A 104 -12.96 -12.30 -12.17
CA PHE A 104 -11.85 -12.52 -13.11
C PHE A 104 -10.56 -13.07 -12.44
N GLY A 105 -10.56 -13.24 -11.13
CA GLY A 105 -9.45 -13.78 -10.36
C GLY A 105 -9.44 -13.23 -8.94
N ILE A 106 -8.31 -13.40 -8.26
CA ILE A 106 -8.04 -12.84 -6.94
C ILE A 106 -6.94 -11.80 -7.04
N ALA A 107 -6.77 -10.95 -6.02
CA ALA A 107 -5.71 -9.93 -6.08
C ALA A 107 -5.13 -9.61 -4.72
N VAL A 108 -3.84 -9.27 -4.71
CA VAL A 108 -3.17 -8.61 -3.58
C VAL A 108 -3.20 -7.11 -3.82
N VAL A 109 -3.83 -6.37 -2.93
CA VAL A 109 -4.02 -4.92 -3.04
C VAL A 109 -3.73 -4.22 -1.72
N PRO A 110 -3.41 -2.92 -1.74
CA PRO A 110 -3.42 -2.12 -0.53
C PRO A 110 -4.80 -2.14 0.15
N HIS A 111 -4.83 -2.27 1.47
CA HIS A 111 -6.08 -2.15 2.21
C HIS A 111 -6.64 -0.73 2.08
N MET A 112 -7.83 -0.61 1.51
CA MET A 112 -8.51 0.66 1.26
C MET A 112 -9.94 0.61 1.78
N PRO A 113 -10.47 1.72 2.37
CA PRO A 113 -11.84 1.75 2.89
C PRO A 113 -12.92 1.39 1.86
N ILE A 114 -12.69 1.68 0.58
CA ILE A 114 -13.63 1.40 -0.51
C ILE A 114 -13.92 -0.10 -0.66
N LEU A 115 -12.97 -0.98 -0.30
CA LEU A 115 -13.14 -2.43 -0.41
C LEU A 115 -14.32 -2.95 0.42
N ALA A 116 -14.65 -2.28 1.53
CA ALA A 116 -15.79 -2.63 2.38
C ALA A 116 -17.15 -2.47 1.68
N TYR A 117 -17.19 -1.70 0.60
CA TYR A 117 -18.41 -1.44 -0.18
C TYR A 117 -18.45 -2.22 -1.50
N MET A 118 -17.47 -3.06 -1.75
CA MET A 118 -17.38 -3.89 -2.96
C MET A 118 -17.77 -5.34 -2.66
N PRO A 119 -18.32 -6.09 -3.63
CA PRO A 119 -18.69 -7.49 -3.45
C PRO A 119 -17.46 -8.41 -3.47
N VAL A 120 -16.51 -8.17 -2.57
CA VAL A 120 -15.29 -8.95 -2.38
C VAL A 120 -15.11 -9.31 -0.91
N GLN A 121 -14.43 -10.43 -0.64
CA GLN A 121 -13.96 -10.75 0.69
C GLN A 121 -12.53 -10.26 0.86
N ILE A 122 -12.26 -9.63 2.00
CA ILE A 122 -10.94 -9.12 2.37
C ILE A 122 -10.31 -10.12 3.32
N ILE A 123 -9.15 -10.66 2.96
CA ILE A 123 -8.45 -11.69 3.71
C ILE A 123 -7.07 -11.15 4.11
N ARG A 124 -6.72 -11.27 5.37
CA ARG A 124 -5.40 -10.84 5.86
C ARG A 124 -4.32 -11.78 5.34
N ILE A 125 -3.20 -11.23 4.87
CA ILE A 125 -2.03 -12.02 4.51
C ILE A 125 -1.18 -12.24 5.76
N ALA A 126 -1.03 -13.51 6.16
CA ALA A 126 -0.27 -13.90 7.34
C ALA A 126 1.23 -13.93 7.08
N ARG A 127 1.62 -14.50 5.94
CA ARG A 127 3.00 -14.65 5.51
C ARG A 127 3.15 -14.47 4.00
N PRO A 128 4.20 -13.76 3.54
CA PRO A 128 5.11 -12.96 4.35
C PRO A 128 4.41 -11.73 4.94
N THR A 129 4.86 -11.29 6.11
CA THR A 129 4.35 -10.05 6.70
C THR A 129 4.92 -8.84 5.95
N TRP A 130 4.06 -7.88 5.67
CA TRP A 130 4.46 -6.65 5.01
C TRP A 130 3.70 -5.46 5.59
N GLU A 131 4.41 -4.37 5.77
CA GLU A 131 3.88 -3.12 6.27
C GLU A 131 4.45 -1.96 5.47
N ARG A 132 3.59 -1.08 4.99
CA ARG A 132 4.01 0.16 4.37
C ARG A 132 3.73 1.32 5.32
N ILE A 133 4.77 2.09 5.62
CA ILE A 133 4.64 3.31 6.38
C ILE A 133 4.69 4.50 5.43
N PHE A 134 3.69 5.37 5.53
CA PHE A 134 3.72 6.69 4.93
C PHE A 134 4.32 7.68 5.89
N TYR A 135 5.15 8.56 5.36
CA TYR A 135 5.83 9.59 6.11
C TYR A 135 5.44 10.97 5.59
N MET A 136 5.26 11.90 6.51
CA MET A 136 5.35 13.32 6.20
C MET A 136 6.83 13.68 6.16
N CYS A 137 7.27 14.26 5.04
CA CYS A 137 8.66 14.54 4.74
C CYS A 137 8.87 16.04 4.64
N THR A 138 9.89 16.55 5.30
CA THR A 138 10.32 17.96 5.23
C THR A 138 11.83 18.04 5.17
N LEU A 139 12.38 19.15 4.68
CA LEU A 139 13.82 19.43 4.80
C LEU A 139 14.20 19.62 6.26
N LYS A 140 15.35 19.07 6.66
CA LYS A 140 16.01 19.37 7.94
C LYS A 140 16.77 20.70 7.87
N ASP A 141 16.99 21.28 9.03
CA ASP A 141 17.92 22.41 9.22
C ASP A 141 17.66 23.60 8.28
N VAL A 142 16.41 23.79 7.86
CA VAL A 142 16.00 24.94 7.06
C VAL A 142 14.87 25.70 7.78
N TYR A 143 14.83 27.01 7.55
CA TYR A 143 13.72 27.83 8.02
C TYR A 143 12.41 27.31 7.40
N GLN A 144 11.42 27.10 8.23
CA GLN A 144 10.05 26.74 7.85
C GLN A 144 9.11 27.84 8.32
N ALA A 145 8.20 28.27 7.45
CA ALA A 145 7.19 29.26 7.80
C ALA A 145 6.31 28.75 8.98
N PRO A 146 5.80 29.64 9.86
CA PRO A 146 4.97 29.25 10.99
C PRO A 146 3.80 28.31 10.62
N VAL A 147 3.12 28.57 9.51
CA VAL A 147 2.02 27.73 9.01
C VAL A 147 2.46 26.28 8.73
N ILE A 148 3.70 26.08 8.26
CA ILE A 148 4.24 24.74 8.03
C ILE A 148 4.41 23.99 9.36
N ASN A 149 4.92 24.68 10.39
CA ASN A 149 5.10 24.11 11.71
C ASN A 149 3.75 23.77 12.39
N GLU A 150 2.74 24.61 12.23
CA GLU A 150 1.38 24.33 12.70
C GLU A 150 0.79 23.11 12.00
N PHE A 151 0.90 23.04 10.68
CA PHE A 151 0.43 21.89 9.90
C PHE A 151 1.15 20.60 10.30
N LYS A 152 2.49 20.63 10.49
CA LYS A 152 3.26 19.49 11.02
C LYS A 152 2.75 19.05 12.39
N GLY A 153 2.44 19.99 13.28
CA GLY A 153 1.87 19.72 14.61
C GLY A 153 0.52 19.01 14.51
N TYR A 154 -0.36 19.51 13.67
CA TYR A 154 -1.67 18.91 13.41
C TYR A 154 -1.55 17.48 12.87
N VAL A 155 -0.72 17.28 11.85
CA VAL A 155 -0.50 15.95 11.25
C VAL A 155 0.08 14.98 12.28
N ARG A 156 1.06 15.39 13.08
CA ARG A 156 1.63 14.54 14.16
C ARG A 156 0.57 14.12 15.18
N GLN A 157 -0.35 15.01 15.54
CA GLN A 157 -1.44 14.69 16.46
C GLN A 157 -2.38 13.65 15.87
N LYS A 158 -2.78 13.80 14.60
CA LYS A 158 -3.67 12.86 13.91
C LYS A 158 -2.98 11.52 13.62
N ALA A 159 -1.70 11.53 13.28
CA ALA A 159 -0.91 10.33 13.04
C ALA A 159 -0.87 9.37 14.24
N LYS A 160 -0.92 9.88 15.48
CA LYS A 160 -1.01 9.05 16.70
C LYS A 160 -2.23 8.14 16.70
N ILE A 161 -3.31 8.52 16.04
CA ILE A 161 -4.53 7.72 15.89
C ILE A 161 -4.35 6.70 14.76
N LEU A 162 -3.86 7.15 13.60
CA LEU A 162 -3.72 6.35 12.38
C LEU A 162 -2.62 5.27 12.46
N LEU A 163 -1.63 5.44 13.35
CA LEU A 163 -0.55 4.47 13.54
C LEU A 163 -0.88 3.41 14.61
N LYS A 164 -1.96 3.59 15.37
CA LYS A 164 -2.40 2.65 16.41
C LYS A 164 -3.42 1.62 15.91
N THR A 165 -3.96 1.83 14.72
CA THR A 165 -4.92 0.94 14.08
C THR A 165 -4.19 -0.10 13.24
#